data_fb231a94ad7d6bff88daa9c05343c27d
#
_entry.id   fb231a94ad7d6bff88daa9c05343c27d
#
_cell.length_a   1.000
_cell.length_b   1.000
_cell.length_c   1.000
_cell.angle_alpha   90.00
_cell.angle_beta   90.00
_cell.angle_gamma   90.00
#
_symmetry.space_group_name_H-M   'P 1'
#
loop_
_entity.id
_entity.type
_entity.pdbx_description
1 polymer ?
#
loop_
_entity_poly.entity_id
_entity_poly.type
_entity_poly.pdbx_seq_one_letter_code
_entity_poly.pdbx_strand_id
1 'polypeptide(L)'
;MTGGTTGQDTPPNTMTADAAYLSQIHPPWWSSGRTPEHMDLSSWMPPVINQGQVPLCTAAVTTAIASYYARRAERVEFTGSVLFNYRLSRVLAGSADRKGSRLEHSFRAWAESGLCEEAAWPYDQHGLTRVDRDPPEHCRTTARRTHPVISRLSTSDGADALDLTRRAIALGIPVSVEIRLCPSISMSLVNGGVIPVQMTTEQSVGPHVILLTGYDDHVDTAPYDRGTGPGAFQVRNSWGTQWGDKGYGLLPYAFLEQQLTGEHWIVVEQDWVKL
;
A
#
# COMPACT_ATOMS: atom_id res chain seq x y z
N MET A 1 7.25 -18.20 37.73
CA MET A 1 7.84 -17.46 36.61
C MET A 1 7.54 -18.26 35.36
N THR A 2 6.49 -17.92 34.70
CA THR A 2 6.08 -18.57 33.45
C THR A 2 6.04 -17.46 32.38
N GLY A 3 7.04 -17.50 31.49
CA GLY A 3 7.13 -16.60 30.36
C GLY A 3 6.00 -16.81 29.38
N GLY A 4 5.11 -15.83 29.27
CA GLY A 4 4.11 -15.78 28.24
C GLY A 4 4.77 -15.41 26.92
N THR A 5 4.84 -16.35 25.98
CA THR A 5 5.10 -16.08 24.57
C THR A 5 3.92 -15.29 24.03
N THR A 6 4.16 -14.03 23.69
CA THR A 6 3.20 -13.24 22.92
C THR A 6 3.09 -13.87 21.52
N GLY A 7 2.04 -14.66 21.33
CA GLY A 7 1.65 -15.12 20.01
C GLY A 7 1.40 -13.88 19.14
N GLN A 8 2.11 -13.74 18.04
CA GLN A 8 1.76 -12.79 17.00
C GLN A 8 0.42 -13.25 16.43
N ASP A 9 -0.63 -12.47 16.66
CA ASP A 9 -1.94 -12.68 16.06
C ASP A 9 -1.84 -12.43 14.55
N THR A 10 -1.50 -13.47 13.81
CA THR A 10 -1.47 -13.43 12.35
C THR A 10 -2.91 -13.32 11.84
N PRO A 11 -3.24 -12.39 10.95
CA PRO A 11 -4.59 -12.26 10.42
C PRO A 11 -5.07 -13.57 9.78
N PRO A 12 -6.37 -13.88 9.83
CA PRO A 12 -6.91 -14.99 9.08
C PRO A 12 -6.57 -14.84 7.60
N ASN A 13 -6.09 -15.90 6.96
CA ASN A 13 -5.60 -15.94 5.58
C ASN A 13 -4.32 -15.14 5.28
N THR A 14 -3.46 -14.87 6.27
CA THR A 14 -2.15 -14.32 5.99
C THR A 14 -1.19 -15.43 5.56
N MET A 15 -0.59 -15.26 4.39
CA MET A 15 0.38 -16.18 3.82
C MET A 15 1.72 -15.46 3.62
N THR A 16 2.78 -16.25 3.46
CA THR A 16 4.05 -15.74 2.95
C THR A 16 4.09 -16.01 1.45
N ALA A 17 4.27 -14.96 0.66
CA ALA A 17 4.37 -15.06 -0.79
C ALA A 17 5.84 -14.96 -1.20
N ASP A 18 6.28 -15.92 -1.97
CA ASP A 18 7.61 -15.98 -2.59
C ASP A 18 7.50 -16.06 -4.12
N ALA A 19 8.62 -16.25 -4.79
CA ALA A 19 8.66 -16.41 -6.24
C ALA A 19 7.81 -17.60 -6.72
N ALA A 20 7.74 -18.69 -5.94
CA ALA A 20 6.95 -19.87 -6.29
C ALA A 20 5.45 -19.56 -6.21
N TYR A 21 5.01 -18.82 -5.18
CA TYR A 21 3.63 -18.36 -5.06
C TYR A 21 3.26 -17.44 -6.22
N LEU A 22 4.08 -16.42 -6.51
CA LEU A 22 3.83 -15.51 -7.63
C LEU A 22 3.83 -16.24 -8.99
N SER A 23 4.62 -17.30 -9.14
CA SER A 23 4.63 -18.10 -10.37
C SER A 23 3.35 -18.93 -10.58
N GLN A 24 2.57 -19.16 -9.55
CA GLN A 24 1.27 -19.84 -9.62
C GLN A 24 0.12 -18.89 -9.95
N ILE A 25 0.34 -17.60 -9.76
CA ILE A 25 -0.62 -16.54 -10.07
C ILE A 25 -0.34 -16.07 -11.51
N HIS A 26 -0.84 -16.79 -12.50
CA HIS A 26 -0.69 -16.42 -13.91
C HIS A 26 -2.00 -15.81 -14.42
N PRO A 27 -2.07 -14.49 -14.64
CA PRO A 27 -3.15 -13.94 -15.43
C PRO A 27 -3.06 -14.50 -16.87
N PRO A 28 -4.19 -14.70 -17.57
CA PRO A 28 -4.24 -15.30 -18.92
C PRO A 28 -3.35 -14.59 -19.95
N TRP A 29 -3.03 -13.33 -19.74
CA TRP A 29 -2.17 -12.49 -20.60
C TRP A 29 -0.68 -12.62 -20.31
N TRP A 30 -0.27 -13.30 -19.24
CA TRP A 30 1.12 -13.53 -18.88
C TRP A 30 1.70 -14.71 -19.65
N SER A 31 1.99 -14.52 -20.94
CA SER A 31 2.45 -15.61 -21.82
C SER A 31 3.98 -15.75 -21.91
N SER A 32 4.76 -14.76 -21.50
CA SER A 32 6.19 -14.72 -21.79
C SER A 32 7.11 -15.14 -20.64
N GLY A 33 6.62 -15.19 -19.40
CA GLY A 33 7.45 -15.45 -18.21
C GLY A 33 8.51 -14.35 -17.91
N ARG A 34 8.55 -13.28 -18.71
CA ARG A 34 9.46 -12.15 -18.53
C ARG A 34 8.70 -10.94 -18.01
N THR A 35 9.21 -10.29 -16.95
CA THR A 35 8.71 -9.00 -16.51
C THR A 35 8.95 -7.95 -17.59
N PRO A 36 7.95 -7.16 -18.01
CA PRO A 36 8.17 -6.03 -18.89
C PRO A 36 9.10 -4.99 -18.24
N GLU A 37 9.71 -4.12 -19.04
CA GLU A 37 10.56 -3.04 -18.54
C GLU A 37 9.78 -1.87 -17.93
N HIS A 38 8.48 -1.82 -18.20
CA HIS A 38 7.56 -0.80 -17.68
C HIS A 38 6.18 -1.40 -17.37
N MET A 39 5.58 -0.96 -16.28
CA MET A 39 4.19 -1.28 -15.91
C MET A 39 3.53 -0.14 -15.16
N ASP A 40 2.27 0.13 -15.48
CA ASP A 40 1.45 1.16 -14.82
C ASP A 40 0.04 0.64 -14.52
N LEU A 41 -0.32 0.64 -13.25
CA LEU A 41 -1.66 0.23 -12.76
C LEU A 41 -2.53 1.43 -12.38
N SER A 42 -2.03 2.66 -12.52
CA SER A 42 -2.67 3.87 -11.99
C SER A 42 -4.04 4.15 -12.57
N SER A 43 -4.29 3.74 -13.82
CA SER A 43 -5.56 3.95 -14.51
C SER A 43 -6.78 3.29 -13.82
N TRP A 44 -6.53 2.28 -12.99
CA TRP A 44 -7.57 1.57 -12.24
C TRP A 44 -7.69 2.03 -10.78
N MET A 45 -6.81 2.91 -10.34
CA MET A 45 -6.80 3.38 -8.96
C MET A 45 -7.97 4.36 -8.69
N PRO A 46 -8.50 4.37 -7.45
CA PRO A 46 -9.48 5.38 -7.05
C PRO A 46 -8.85 6.78 -6.99
N PRO A 47 -9.63 7.86 -6.81
CA PRO A 47 -9.08 9.19 -6.57
C PRO A 47 -8.05 9.21 -5.43
N VAL A 48 -7.00 10.04 -5.56
CA VAL A 48 -6.00 10.19 -4.50
C VAL A 48 -6.60 11.00 -3.36
N ILE A 49 -6.40 10.52 -2.13
CA ILE A 49 -6.82 11.24 -0.93
C ILE A 49 -5.70 12.12 -0.38
N ASN A 50 -6.08 13.11 0.42
CA ASN A 50 -5.15 13.85 1.26
C ASN A 50 -5.42 13.51 2.73
N GLN A 51 -4.52 12.75 3.34
CA GLN A 51 -4.64 12.37 4.76
C GLN A 51 -4.47 13.54 5.73
N GLY A 52 -3.91 14.67 5.27
CA GLY A 52 -3.60 15.80 6.13
C GLY A 52 -2.74 15.39 7.33
N GLN A 53 -3.19 15.74 8.53
CA GLN A 53 -2.48 15.46 9.79
C GLN A 53 -2.86 14.12 10.44
N VAL A 54 -3.80 13.37 9.86
CA VAL A 54 -4.23 12.08 10.42
C VAL A 54 -3.32 10.97 9.89
N PRO A 55 -2.70 10.17 10.75
CA PRO A 55 -1.82 9.08 10.32
C PRO A 55 -2.62 7.86 9.84
N LEU A 56 -3.32 8.02 8.71
CA LEU A 56 -4.18 6.99 8.12
C LEU A 56 -3.62 6.39 6.80
N CYS A 57 -2.32 6.50 6.57
CA CYS A 57 -1.67 5.98 5.36
C CYS A 57 -1.96 4.48 5.12
N THR A 58 -2.02 3.67 6.17
CA THR A 58 -2.38 2.25 6.07
C THR A 58 -3.79 2.04 5.54
N ALA A 59 -4.77 2.80 6.04
CA ALA A 59 -6.15 2.75 5.57
C ALA A 59 -6.27 3.28 4.13
N ALA A 60 -5.52 4.32 3.77
CA ALA A 60 -5.47 4.86 2.42
C ALA A 60 -4.98 3.82 1.41
N VAL A 61 -3.92 3.10 1.75
CA VAL A 61 -3.37 2.01 0.91
C VAL A 61 -4.37 0.85 0.82
N THR A 62 -4.91 0.40 1.95
CA THR A 62 -5.88 -0.72 1.99
C THR A 62 -7.11 -0.44 1.13
N THR A 63 -7.71 0.73 1.28
CA THR A 63 -8.91 1.11 0.52
C THR A 63 -8.60 1.33 -0.96
N ALA A 64 -7.40 1.83 -1.29
CA ALA A 64 -6.96 1.96 -2.67
C ALA A 64 -6.82 0.59 -3.36
N ILE A 65 -6.25 -0.41 -2.68
CA ILE A 65 -6.13 -1.78 -3.19
C ILE A 65 -7.52 -2.40 -3.41
N ALA A 66 -8.40 -2.32 -2.43
CA ALA A 66 -9.75 -2.87 -2.55
C ALA A 66 -10.55 -2.22 -3.69
N SER A 67 -10.44 -0.90 -3.82
CA SER A 67 -11.09 -0.14 -4.91
C SER A 67 -10.49 -0.48 -6.27
N TYR A 68 -9.17 -0.67 -6.34
CA TYR A 68 -8.48 -1.10 -7.55
C TYR A 68 -9.02 -2.44 -8.06
N TYR A 69 -9.18 -3.43 -7.17
CA TYR A 69 -9.72 -4.73 -7.56
C TYR A 69 -11.17 -4.64 -8.00
N ALA A 70 -12.01 -3.91 -7.28
CA ALA A 70 -13.40 -3.71 -7.68
C ALA A 70 -13.50 -3.13 -9.10
N ARG A 71 -12.68 -2.13 -9.43
CA ARG A 71 -12.66 -1.49 -10.74
C ARG A 71 -12.08 -2.38 -11.82
N ARG A 72 -10.92 -2.98 -11.57
CA ARG A 72 -10.19 -3.74 -12.59
C ARG A 72 -10.79 -5.11 -12.84
N ALA A 73 -11.07 -5.88 -11.80
CA ALA A 73 -11.55 -7.24 -11.91
C ALA A 73 -13.07 -7.34 -12.12
N GLU A 74 -13.83 -6.56 -11.38
CA GLU A 74 -15.28 -6.69 -11.35
C GLU A 74 -16.00 -5.63 -12.19
N ARG A 75 -15.27 -4.62 -12.68
CA ARG A 75 -15.84 -3.49 -13.45
C ARG A 75 -16.88 -2.69 -12.66
N VAL A 76 -16.70 -2.63 -11.33
CA VAL A 76 -17.58 -1.91 -10.43
C VAL A 76 -16.90 -0.61 -9.99
N GLU A 77 -17.61 0.51 -10.18
CA GLU A 77 -17.18 1.78 -9.61
C GLU A 77 -17.39 1.75 -8.09
N PHE A 78 -16.27 1.56 -7.39
CA PHE A 78 -16.23 1.50 -5.94
C PHE A 78 -15.05 2.32 -5.42
N THR A 79 -15.28 3.06 -4.35
CA THR A 79 -14.23 3.73 -3.58
C THR A 79 -14.48 3.44 -2.11
N GLY A 80 -13.59 2.67 -1.49
CA GLY A 80 -13.73 2.28 -0.09
C GLY A 80 -13.50 3.45 0.86
N SER A 81 -14.32 3.54 1.93
CA SER A 81 -14.18 4.56 2.96
C SER A 81 -12.90 4.37 3.76
N VAL A 82 -12.01 5.35 3.63
CA VAL A 82 -10.75 5.38 4.35
C VAL A 82 -10.99 5.50 5.86
N LEU A 83 -11.98 6.30 6.24
CA LEU A 83 -12.33 6.52 7.64
C LEU A 83 -12.89 5.25 8.29
N PHE A 84 -13.70 4.48 7.56
CA PHE A 84 -14.23 3.19 8.01
C PHE A 84 -13.10 2.20 8.31
N ASN A 85 -12.20 2.01 7.36
CA ASN A 85 -11.06 1.12 7.56
C ASN A 85 -10.15 1.59 8.70
N TYR A 86 -9.83 2.89 8.74
CA TYR A 86 -8.99 3.47 9.78
C TYR A 86 -9.56 3.26 11.19
N ARG A 87 -10.87 3.48 11.38
CA ARG A 87 -11.50 3.27 12.68
C ARG A 87 -11.48 1.80 13.10
N LEU A 88 -11.88 0.90 12.19
CA LEU A 88 -11.94 -0.52 12.49
C LEU A 88 -10.56 -1.14 12.72
N SER A 89 -9.55 -0.73 11.96
CA SER A 89 -8.17 -1.20 12.16
C SER A 89 -7.61 -0.85 13.53
N ARG A 90 -7.94 0.35 14.04
CA ARG A 90 -7.54 0.78 15.40
C ARG A 90 -8.30 0.01 16.49
N VAL A 91 -9.56 -0.28 16.27
CA VAL A 91 -10.35 -1.12 17.20
C VAL A 91 -9.75 -2.53 17.26
N LEU A 92 -9.46 -3.14 16.12
CA LEU A 92 -8.82 -4.47 16.06
C LEU A 92 -7.44 -4.50 16.72
N ALA A 93 -6.67 -3.41 16.61
CA ALA A 93 -5.38 -3.26 17.26
C ALA A 93 -5.47 -3.05 18.79
N GLY A 94 -6.68 -2.97 19.37
CA GLY A 94 -6.86 -2.61 20.78
C GLY A 94 -6.36 -1.19 21.10
N SER A 95 -6.26 -0.31 20.10
CA SER A 95 -5.70 1.04 20.20
C SER A 95 -6.67 2.10 19.64
N ALA A 96 -7.95 1.91 19.88
CA ALA A 96 -9.00 2.78 19.37
C ALA A 96 -8.87 4.26 19.80
N ASP A 97 -8.17 4.51 20.88
CA ASP A 97 -7.83 5.81 21.46
C ASP A 97 -6.50 6.40 20.94
N ARG A 98 -5.69 5.61 20.23
CA ARG A 98 -4.40 6.04 19.70
C ARG A 98 -4.48 6.36 18.22
N LYS A 99 -3.63 7.27 17.77
CA LYS A 99 -3.51 7.62 16.35
C LYS A 99 -2.62 6.62 15.62
N GLY A 100 -2.97 6.34 14.36
CA GLY A 100 -2.26 5.41 13.51
C GLY A 100 -2.70 3.96 13.68
N SER A 101 -2.34 3.12 12.73
CA SER A 101 -2.56 1.69 12.73
C SER A 101 -1.44 1.00 11.94
N ARG A 102 -1.19 -0.27 12.21
CA ARG A 102 -0.31 -1.08 11.37
C ARG A 102 -1.06 -1.52 10.12
N LEU A 103 -0.31 -1.74 9.04
CA LEU A 103 -0.88 -2.18 7.76
C LEU A 103 -1.64 -3.51 7.90
N GLU A 104 -1.08 -4.45 8.65
CA GLU A 104 -1.71 -5.72 9.00
C GLU A 104 -3.12 -5.57 9.58
N HIS A 105 -3.31 -4.67 10.56
CA HIS A 105 -4.63 -4.41 11.14
C HIS A 105 -5.60 -3.77 10.13
N SER A 106 -5.08 -2.96 9.22
CA SER A 106 -5.85 -2.34 8.15
C SER A 106 -6.39 -3.38 7.16
N PHE A 107 -5.55 -4.32 6.75
CA PHE A 107 -5.97 -5.45 5.91
C PHE A 107 -6.92 -6.39 6.63
N ARG A 108 -6.65 -6.69 7.90
CA ARG A 108 -7.52 -7.51 8.73
C ARG A 108 -8.91 -6.87 8.89
N ALA A 109 -8.98 -5.56 9.11
CA ALA A 109 -10.25 -4.83 9.19
C ALA A 109 -11.06 -4.96 7.89
N TRP A 110 -10.41 -4.89 6.73
CA TRP A 110 -11.05 -5.15 5.46
C TRP A 110 -11.54 -6.59 5.33
N ALA A 111 -10.71 -7.59 5.64
CA ALA A 111 -11.07 -8.99 5.53
C ALA A 111 -12.25 -9.39 6.43
N GLU A 112 -12.27 -8.88 7.67
CA GLU A 112 -13.30 -9.23 8.67
C GLU A 112 -14.60 -8.42 8.51
N SER A 113 -14.50 -7.16 8.17
CA SER A 113 -15.64 -6.23 8.20
C SER A 113 -16.11 -5.78 6.82
N GLY A 114 -15.31 -6.01 5.78
CA GLY A 114 -15.55 -5.40 4.48
C GLY A 114 -15.20 -3.91 4.47
N LEU A 115 -15.66 -3.20 3.44
CA LEU A 115 -15.52 -1.76 3.29
C LEU A 115 -16.83 -1.15 2.82
N CYS A 116 -17.31 -0.11 3.49
CA CYS A 116 -18.40 0.71 2.95
C CYS A 116 -17.84 1.71 1.91
N GLU A 117 -18.74 2.28 1.12
CA GLU A 117 -18.35 3.30 0.16
C GLU A 117 -17.92 4.59 0.85
N GLU A 118 -16.96 5.29 0.26
CA GLU A 118 -16.47 6.59 0.74
C GLU A 118 -17.62 7.62 0.84
N ALA A 119 -18.56 7.59 -0.12
CA ALA A 119 -19.72 8.47 -0.11
C ALA A 119 -20.64 8.26 1.10
N ALA A 120 -20.68 7.05 1.68
CA ALA A 120 -21.50 6.74 2.85
C ALA A 120 -20.88 7.28 4.16
N TRP A 121 -19.56 7.34 4.23
CA TRP A 121 -18.84 7.89 5.38
C TRP A 121 -17.54 8.55 4.92
N PRO A 122 -17.63 9.76 4.35
CA PRO A 122 -16.50 10.40 3.70
C PRO A 122 -15.44 10.89 4.70
N TYR A 123 -14.19 10.76 4.29
CA TYR A 123 -13.07 11.39 4.97
C TYR A 123 -12.95 12.86 4.56
N ASP A 124 -12.90 13.73 5.55
CA ASP A 124 -12.59 15.14 5.36
C ASP A 124 -11.33 15.48 6.18
N GLN A 125 -10.26 15.84 5.49
CA GLN A 125 -8.99 16.22 6.12
C GLN A 125 -9.09 17.41 7.08
N HIS A 126 -10.14 18.23 6.94
CA HIS A 126 -10.41 19.38 7.80
C HIS A 126 -11.38 19.04 8.92
N GLY A 127 -12.18 18.00 8.77
CA GLY A 127 -13.19 17.55 9.73
C GLY A 127 -12.69 16.45 10.66
N LEU A 128 -11.63 16.69 11.43
CA LEU A 128 -10.98 15.69 12.31
C LEU A 128 -11.91 15.09 13.39
N THR A 129 -13.11 15.63 13.56
CA THR A 129 -14.05 15.19 14.60
C THR A 129 -14.63 13.79 14.39
N ARG A 130 -14.53 13.24 13.18
CA ARG A 130 -15.06 11.90 12.84
C ARG A 130 -14.07 10.76 13.07
N VAL A 131 -12.78 11.06 13.17
CA VAL A 131 -11.69 10.04 13.18
C VAL A 131 -11.79 9.05 14.34
N ASP A 132 -12.35 9.49 15.46
CA ASP A 132 -12.50 8.70 16.67
C ASP A 132 -13.95 8.21 16.90
N ARG A 133 -14.86 8.53 15.99
CA ARG A 133 -16.24 8.05 16.07
C ARG A 133 -16.36 6.64 15.51
N ASP A 134 -17.32 5.91 16.01
CA ASP A 134 -17.70 4.63 15.43
C ASP A 134 -18.44 4.82 14.10
N PRO A 135 -18.24 3.91 13.14
CA PRO A 135 -18.97 3.94 11.88
C PRO A 135 -20.48 3.92 12.10
N PRO A 136 -21.24 4.73 11.33
CA PRO A 136 -22.69 4.62 11.31
C PRO A 136 -23.14 3.18 10.97
N GLU A 137 -24.28 2.76 11.50
CA GLU A 137 -24.78 1.40 11.30
C GLU A 137 -24.97 1.05 9.82
N HIS A 138 -25.46 1.99 9.01
CA HIS A 138 -25.61 1.76 7.58
C HIS A 138 -24.28 1.44 6.89
N CYS A 139 -23.13 1.98 7.34
CA CYS A 139 -21.81 1.64 6.80
C CYS A 139 -21.42 0.19 7.12
N ARG A 140 -21.85 -0.33 8.25
CA ARG A 140 -21.60 -1.74 8.62
C ARG A 140 -22.48 -2.70 7.82
N THR A 141 -23.75 -2.35 7.62
CA THR A 141 -24.73 -3.19 6.94
C THR A 141 -24.55 -3.20 5.42
N THR A 142 -24.05 -2.11 4.83
CA THR A 142 -23.78 -1.99 3.38
C THR A 142 -22.32 -2.25 3.01
N ALA A 143 -21.47 -2.63 3.98
CA ALA A 143 -20.07 -2.90 3.71
C ALA A 143 -19.90 -4.03 2.68
N ARG A 144 -19.17 -3.73 1.61
CA ARG A 144 -18.79 -4.70 0.59
C ARG A 144 -17.84 -5.71 1.21
N ARG A 145 -18.25 -6.96 1.29
CA ARG A 145 -17.45 -8.07 1.80
C ARG A 145 -16.78 -8.79 0.65
N THR A 146 -15.50 -9.00 0.79
CA THR A 146 -14.66 -9.75 -0.13
C THR A 146 -13.76 -10.68 0.69
N HIS A 147 -13.07 -11.59 0.02
CA HIS A 147 -12.21 -12.57 0.69
C HIS A 147 -10.75 -12.38 0.28
N PRO A 148 -10.12 -11.26 0.69
CA PRO A 148 -8.74 -10.99 0.30
C PRO A 148 -7.79 -12.02 0.92
N VAL A 149 -6.87 -12.51 0.10
CA VAL A 149 -5.70 -13.26 0.54
C VAL A 149 -4.58 -12.25 0.78
N ILE A 150 -4.20 -12.10 2.03
CA ILE A 150 -3.18 -11.14 2.47
C ILE A 150 -1.86 -11.88 2.56
N SER A 151 -0.86 -11.42 1.85
CA SER A 151 0.44 -12.08 1.82
C SER A 151 1.57 -11.07 2.04
N ARG A 152 2.54 -11.47 2.85
CA ARG A 152 3.79 -10.75 2.98
C ARG A 152 4.79 -11.35 1.99
N LEU A 153 5.45 -10.50 1.19
CA LEU A 153 6.52 -10.97 0.31
C LEU A 153 7.71 -11.41 1.17
N SER A 154 8.15 -12.64 0.95
CA SER A 154 9.33 -13.21 1.60
C SER A 154 10.55 -12.88 0.76
N THR A 155 11.35 -11.95 1.21
CA THR A 155 12.54 -11.49 0.50
C THR A 155 13.79 -11.87 1.28
N SER A 156 14.79 -12.39 0.59
CA SER A 156 16.07 -12.79 1.19
C SER A 156 17.04 -11.62 1.32
N ASP A 157 17.00 -10.71 0.35
CA ASP A 157 17.84 -9.51 0.28
C ASP A 157 17.17 -8.41 -0.57
N GLY A 158 17.88 -7.33 -0.81
CA GLY A 158 17.35 -6.19 -1.56
C GLY A 158 17.12 -6.47 -3.05
N ALA A 159 17.96 -7.29 -3.68
CA ALA A 159 17.80 -7.66 -5.08
C ALA A 159 16.57 -8.56 -5.28
N ASP A 160 16.36 -9.51 -4.37
CA ASP A 160 15.18 -10.36 -4.32
C ASP A 160 13.91 -9.54 -4.05
N ALA A 161 13.98 -8.56 -3.16
CA ALA A 161 12.88 -7.65 -2.89
C ALA A 161 12.48 -6.83 -4.13
N LEU A 162 13.47 -6.34 -4.86
CA LEU A 162 13.27 -5.61 -6.12
C LEU A 162 12.59 -6.51 -7.18
N ASP A 163 13.12 -7.72 -7.39
CA ASP A 163 12.60 -8.65 -8.40
C ASP A 163 11.17 -9.11 -8.07
N LEU A 164 10.92 -9.54 -6.84
CA LEU A 164 9.58 -9.98 -6.41
C LEU A 164 8.55 -8.84 -6.48
N THR A 165 8.93 -7.63 -6.10
CA THR A 165 8.04 -6.46 -6.19
C THR A 165 7.71 -6.13 -7.65
N ARG A 166 8.70 -6.13 -8.55
CA ARG A 166 8.46 -5.93 -9.99
C ARG A 166 7.56 -7.02 -10.58
N ARG A 167 7.80 -8.29 -10.22
CA ARG A 167 6.95 -9.42 -10.66
C ARG A 167 5.52 -9.28 -10.18
N ALA A 168 5.30 -8.93 -8.91
CA ALA A 168 3.95 -8.71 -8.40
C ALA A 168 3.22 -7.62 -9.18
N ILE A 169 3.86 -6.46 -9.40
CA ILE A 169 3.27 -5.37 -10.16
C ILE A 169 3.03 -5.76 -11.63
N ALA A 170 3.96 -6.49 -12.26
CA ALA A 170 3.80 -6.99 -13.62
C ALA A 170 2.61 -7.95 -13.74
N LEU A 171 2.32 -8.75 -12.72
CA LEU A 171 1.12 -9.56 -12.61
C LEU A 171 -0.16 -8.73 -12.35
N GLY A 172 -0.03 -7.42 -12.19
CA GLY A 172 -1.14 -6.51 -11.90
C GLY A 172 -1.52 -6.48 -10.42
N ILE A 173 -0.61 -6.83 -9.54
CA ILE A 173 -0.78 -6.82 -8.09
C ILE A 173 -0.02 -5.62 -7.52
N PRO A 174 -0.69 -4.57 -7.04
CA PRO A 174 -0.01 -3.45 -6.40
C PRO A 174 0.62 -3.90 -5.09
N VAL A 175 1.79 -3.35 -4.76
CA VAL A 175 2.57 -3.72 -3.58
C VAL A 175 2.59 -2.57 -2.59
N SER A 176 2.16 -2.83 -1.35
CA SER A 176 2.30 -1.86 -0.27
C SER A 176 3.62 -2.05 0.45
N VAL A 177 4.31 -0.94 0.69
CA VAL A 177 5.59 -0.93 1.40
C VAL A 177 5.61 0.12 2.50
N GLU A 178 6.26 -0.21 3.59
CA GLU A 178 6.59 0.76 4.63
C GLU A 178 7.95 1.38 4.33
N ILE A 179 8.02 2.69 4.41
CA ILE A 179 9.27 3.46 4.36
C ILE A 179 9.44 4.27 5.64
N ARG A 180 10.67 4.57 5.99
CA ARG A 180 10.95 5.53 7.04
C ARG A 180 10.98 6.93 6.45
N LEU A 181 10.19 7.83 7.01
CA LEU A 181 10.28 9.24 6.65
C LEU A 181 11.53 9.85 7.31
N CYS A 182 12.33 10.53 6.50
CA CYS A 182 13.47 11.33 6.94
C CYS A 182 13.28 12.77 6.45
N PRO A 183 13.98 13.77 7.00
CA PRO A 183 13.81 15.16 6.60
C PRO A 183 13.97 15.42 5.10
N SER A 184 14.82 14.64 4.41
CA SER A 184 14.99 14.69 2.96
C SER A 184 13.71 14.45 2.16
N ILE A 185 12.69 13.82 2.74
CA ILE A 185 11.39 13.60 2.08
C ILE A 185 10.74 14.93 1.63
N SER A 186 11.04 16.03 2.31
CA SER A 186 10.54 17.36 1.93
C SER A 186 10.95 17.77 0.51
N MET A 187 12.04 17.23 -0.03
CA MET A 187 12.47 17.47 -1.41
C MET A 187 11.44 16.93 -2.41
N SER A 188 10.73 15.87 -2.07
CA SER A 188 9.68 15.30 -2.95
C SER A 188 8.51 16.26 -3.19
N LEU A 189 8.35 17.30 -2.38
CA LEU A 189 7.34 18.34 -2.56
C LEU A 189 7.64 19.27 -3.74
N VAL A 190 8.90 19.36 -4.15
CA VAL A 190 9.38 20.35 -5.15
C VAL A 190 10.07 19.72 -6.36
N ASN A 191 10.30 18.41 -6.35
CA ASN A 191 11.03 17.70 -7.41
C ASN A 191 10.15 16.75 -8.24
N GLY A 192 8.84 16.98 -8.27
CA GLY A 192 7.91 16.12 -9.01
C GLY A 192 7.54 14.82 -8.30
N GLY A 193 7.79 14.72 -6.99
CA GLY A 193 7.43 13.54 -6.19
C GLY A 193 8.49 12.44 -6.15
N VAL A 194 9.72 12.71 -6.58
CA VAL A 194 10.82 11.75 -6.42
C VAL A 194 11.22 11.70 -4.95
N ILE A 195 11.10 10.52 -4.33
CA ILE A 195 11.48 10.29 -2.94
C ILE A 195 13.00 10.07 -2.89
N PRO A 196 13.77 10.99 -2.26
CA PRO A 196 15.22 10.85 -2.23
C PRO A 196 15.68 9.66 -1.39
N VAL A 197 16.68 8.92 -1.86
CA VAL A 197 17.35 7.91 -1.06
C VAL A 197 18.00 8.57 0.15
N GLN A 198 17.66 8.07 1.32
CA GLN A 198 18.02 8.66 2.61
C GLN A 198 19.53 8.57 2.89
N MET A 199 20.05 9.56 3.58
CA MET A 199 21.40 9.46 4.14
C MET A 199 21.42 8.57 5.38
N THR A 200 22.47 7.81 5.58
CA THR A 200 22.67 6.98 6.79
C THR A 200 22.69 7.79 8.08
N THR A 201 22.97 9.09 7.97
CA THR A 201 23.01 10.04 9.10
C THR A 201 21.66 10.69 9.41
N GLU A 202 20.66 10.52 8.55
CA GLU A 202 19.33 11.10 8.78
C GLU A 202 18.58 10.30 9.84
N GLN A 203 17.96 11.02 10.76
CA GLN A 203 17.06 10.42 11.75
C GLN A 203 15.65 10.32 11.20
N SER A 204 15.05 9.14 11.36
CA SER A 204 13.67 8.94 10.97
C SER A 204 12.71 9.78 11.82
N VAL A 205 11.75 10.43 11.17
CA VAL A 205 10.66 11.16 11.83
C VAL A 205 9.39 10.29 11.99
N GLY A 206 9.41 9.09 11.47
CA GLY A 206 8.34 8.10 11.65
C GLY A 206 8.16 7.15 10.44
N PRO A 207 7.36 6.11 10.60
CA PRO A 207 6.99 5.22 9.51
C PRO A 207 5.91 5.83 8.61
N HIS A 208 5.93 5.47 7.33
CA HIS A 208 4.90 5.81 6.38
C HIS A 208 4.66 4.65 5.42
N VAL A 209 3.41 4.42 5.05
CA VAL A 209 3.05 3.37 4.10
C VAL A 209 2.63 4.00 2.79
N ILE A 210 3.21 3.51 1.70
CA ILE A 210 2.94 3.91 0.32
C ILE A 210 2.50 2.70 -0.49
N LEU A 211 1.86 2.95 -1.63
CA LEU A 211 1.45 1.91 -2.57
C LEU A 211 2.25 2.02 -3.86
N LEU A 212 2.96 0.95 -4.21
CA LEU A 212 3.66 0.83 -5.49
C LEU A 212 2.66 0.35 -6.53
N THR A 213 2.44 1.15 -7.56
CA THR A 213 1.41 0.94 -8.59
C THR A 213 1.96 0.80 -9.99
N GLY A 214 3.26 0.83 -10.13
CA GLY A 214 3.95 0.70 -11.40
C GLY A 214 5.46 0.71 -11.21
N TYR A 215 6.18 0.60 -12.30
CA TYR A 215 7.63 0.77 -12.35
C TYR A 215 8.09 1.07 -13.78
N ASP A 216 9.28 1.64 -13.87
CA ASP A 216 9.99 1.85 -15.14
C ASP A 216 11.50 1.64 -14.89
N ASP A 217 12.09 0.68 -15.62
CA ASP A 217 13.50 0.29 -15.48
C ASP A 217 14.47 1.35 -16.01
N HIS A 218 13.99 2.29 -16.81
CA HIS A 218 14.80 3.28 -17.51
C HIS A 218 14.67 4.70 -16.98
N VAL A 219 13.72 4.94 -16.06
CA VAL A 219 13.54 6.29 -15.54
C VAL A 219 14.76 6.75 -14.75
N ASP A 220 15.27 7.93 -15.10
CA ASP A 220 16.38 8.55 -14.39
C ASP A 220 15.87 9.29 -13.15
N THR A 221 16.36 8.89 -12.01
CA THR A 221 16.05 9.51 -10.72
C THR A 221 17.20 10.33 -10.14
N ALA A 222 18.31 10.47 -10.87
CA ALA A 222 19.42 11.31 -10.44
C ALA A 222 18.99 12.78 -10.27
N PRO A 223 19.46 13.48 -9.26
CA PRO A 223 20.46 13.11 -8.24
C PRO A 223 19.89 12.43 -6.98
N TYR A 224 18.64 11.97 -6.99
CA TYR A 224 17.91 11.51 -5.80
C TYR A 224 18.15 10.04 -5.48
N ASP A 225 18.72 9.27 -6.40
CA ASP A 225 19.03 7.83 -6.27
C ASP A 225 20.41 7.53 -5.66
N ARG A 226 21.22 8.58 -5.43
CA ARG A 226 22.59 8.49 -4.92
C ARG A 226 23.57 7.73 -5.84
N GLY A 227 23.28 7.76 -7.14
CA GLY A 227 24.15 7.15 -8.16
C GLY A 227 24.02 5.63 -8.25
N THR A 228 22.91 5.06 -7.84
CA THR A 228 22.64 3.62 -7.97
C THR A 228 22.19 3.24 -9.37
N GLY A 229 21.87 4.22 -10.21
CA GLY A 229 21.46 4.00 -11.59
C GLY A 229 19.95 4.15 -11.81
N PRO A 230 19.52 3.96 -13.07
CA PRO A 230 18.13 4.17 -13.45
C PRO A 230 17.19 3.11 -12.85
N GLY A 231 15.93 3.45 -12.89
CA GLY A 231 14.82 2.62 -12.48
C GLY A 231 14.18 3.06 -11.18
N ALA A 232 12.84 3.12 -11.22
CA ALA A 232 12.05 3.47 -10.06
C ALA A 232 10.67 2.81 -10.09
N PHE A 233 10.10 2.63 -8.91
CA PHE A 233 8.69 2.33 -8.76
C PHE A 233 7.85 3.60 -8.82
N GLN A 234 6.69 3.51 -9.47
CA GLN A 234 5.64 4.52 -9.34
C GLN A 234 4.96 4.38 -7.98
N VAL A 235 4.95 5.46 -7.24
CA VAL A 235 4.33 5.55 -5.92
C VAL A 235 2.99 6.25 -6.01
N ARG A 236 1.96 5.63 -5.47
CA ARG A 236 0.73 6.33 -5.09
C ARG A 236 0.83 6.70 -3.61
N ASN A 237 0.79 8.00 -3.33
CA ASN A 237 0.85 8.53 -1.97
C ASN A 237 -0.55 8.94 -1.47
N SER A 238 -0.65 9.29 -0.20
CA SER A 238 -1.86 9.77 0.49
C SER A 238 -1.77 11.24 0.93
N TRP A 239 -0.97 12.04 0.22
CA TRP A 239 -0.73 13.47 0.54
C TRP A 239 -1.45 14.43 -0.40
N GLY A 240 -2.50 13.93 -1.08
CA GLY A 240 -3.31 14.71 -2.00
C GLY A 240 -2.68 14.89 -3.37
N THR A 241 -3.47 15.45 -4.27
CA THR A 241 -3.11 15.65 -5.68
C THR A 241 -2.11 16.78 -5.92
N GLN A 242 -1.77 17.54 -4.88
CA GLN A 242 -0.74 18.60 -4.97
C GLN A 242 0.67 18.05 -4.75
N TRP A 243 0.82 16.81 -4.26
CA TRP A 243 2.10 16.13 -4.13
C TRP A 243 2.44 15.40 -5.43
N GLY A 244 3.69 15.57 -5.90
CA GLY A 244 4.17 14.92 -7.10
C GLY A 244 3.32 15.21 -8.35
N ASP A 245 3.17 14.22 -9.21
CA ASP A 245 2.23 14.29 -10.33
C ASP A 245 0.85 13.76 -9.89
N LYS A 246 -0.04 14.68 -9.48
CA LYS A 246 -1.42 14.37 -9.05
C LYS A 246 -1.51 13.30 -7.95
N GLY A 247 -0.55 13.30 -7.02
CA GLY A 247 -0.48 12.36 -5.91
C GLY A 247 0.35 11.11 -6.19
N TYR A 248 1.00 11.06 -7.34
CA TYR A 248 1.97 10.03 -7.71
C TYR A 248 3.38 10.58 -7.71
N GLY A 249 4.34 9.70 -7.48
CA GLY A 249 5.75 10.04 -7.49
C GLY A 249 6.60 8.81 -7.79
N LEU A 250 7.90 8.91 -7.54
CA LEU A 250 8.86 7.86 -7.83
C LEU A 250 9.64 7.45 -6.57
N LEU A 251 9.79 6.15 -6.39
CA LEU A 251 10.67 5.54 -5.40
C LEU A 251 11.83 4.86 -6.14
N PRO A 252 13.05 5.40 -6.11
CA PRO A 252 14.20 4.77 -6.76
C PRO A 252 14.39 3.32 -6.33
N TYR A 253 14.80 2.44 -7.23
CA TYR A 253 15.05 1.02 -6.93
C TYR A 253 16.02 0.82 -5.78
N ALA A 254 16.94 1.77 -5.60
CA ALA A 254 17.88 1.82 -4.49
C ALA A 254 17.25 1.67 -3.10
N PHE A 255 15.98 2.07 -2.92
CA PHE A 255 15.30 1.86 -1.63
C PHE A 255 15.17 0.39 -1.28
N LEU A 256 14.87 -0.47 -2.25
CA LEU A 256 14.73 -1.90 -2.05
C LEU A 256 16.10 -2.56 -2.01
N GLU A 257 16.97 -2.24 -2.96
CA GLU A 257 18.33 -2.78 -3.06
C GLU A 257 19.17 -2.55 -1.79
N GLN A 258 19.01 -1.37 -1.17
CA GLN A 258 19.70 -1.01 0.07
C GLN A 258 18.90 -1.37 1.33
N GLN A 259 17.79 -2.11 1.18
CA GLN A 259 16.92 -2.53 2.29
C GLN A 259 16.43 -1.35 3.18
N LEU A 260 16.11 -0.22 2.54
CA LEU A 260 15.59 0.97 3.23
C LEU A 260 14.07 0.93 3.43
N THR A 261 13.43 -0.13 2.96
CA THR A 261 12.00 -0.40 3.14
C THR A 261 11.78 -1.37 4.29
N GLY A 262 10.60 -1.30 4.91
CA GLY A 262 10.11 -2.31 5.84
C GLY A 262 9.44 -3.48 5.12
N GLU A 263 8.36 -3.99 5.70
CA GLU A 263 7.62 -5.12 5.14
C GLU A 263 6.92 -4.75 3.83
N HIS A 264 6.97 -5.68 2.88
CA HIS A 264 6.26 -5.62 1.61
C HIS A 264 5.03 -6.53 1.69
N TRP A 265 3.87 -5.98 1.35
CA TRP A 265 2.62 -6.72 1.38
C TRP A 265 1.91 -6.66 0.05
N ILE A 266 1.34 -7.79 -0.34
CA ILE A 266 0.41 -7.92 -1.45
C ILE A 266 -0.94 -8.41 -0.93
N VAL A 267 -1.98 -8.02 -1.62
CA VAL A 267 -3.34 -8.55 -1.39
C VAL A 267 -3.86 -9.04 -2.72
N VAL A 268 -4.38 -10.27 -2.73
CA VAL A 268 -4.96 -10.89 -3.92
C VAL A 268 -6.36 -11.36 -3.58
N GLU A 269 -7.34 -11.06 -4.41
CA GLU A 269 -8.67 -11.66 -4.29
C GLU A 269 -8.70 -12.99 -5.03
N GLN A 270 -9.29 -14.02 -4.40
CA GLN A 270 -9.29 -15.40 -4.94
C GLN A 270 -9.93 -15.48 -6.34
N ASP A 271 -10.97 -14.70 -6.60
CA ASP A 271 -11.65 -14.68 -7.88
C ASP A 271 -10.91 -13.89 -8.96
N TRP A 272 -9.99 -13.04 -8.54
CA TRP A 272 -9.22 -12.19 -9.43
C TRP A 272 -8.04 -12.91 -10.12
N VAL A 273 -7.52 -13.94 -9.49
CA VAL A 273 -6.45 -14.79 -10.05
C VAL A 273 -6.97 -15.70 -11.17
N LYS A 274 -8.28 -15.84 -11.29
CA LYS A 274 -8.94 -16.67 -12.32
C LYS A 274 -9.27 -15.90 -13.60
N LEU A 275 -8.97 -14.62 -13.66
CA LEU A 275 -9.14 -13.75 -14.81
C LEU A 275 -7.86 -13.67 -15.62
#